data_a3f296d6248f0ea7bb993a91d982d491
#
_entry.id   a3f296d6248f0ea7bb993a91d982d491
#
_cell.length_a   1.000
_cell.length_b   1.000
_cell.length_c   1.000
_cell.angle_alpha   90.00
_cell.angle_beta   90.00
_cell.angle_gamma   90.00
#
_symmetry.space_group_name_H-M   'P 1'
#
loop_
_entity.id
_entity.type
_entity.pdbx_description
1 polymer ?
#
loop_
_entity_poly.entity_id
_entity_poly.type
_entity_poly.pdbx_seq_one_letter_code
_entity_poly.pdbx_strand_id
1 'polypeptide(L)'
;MNEEQFHKWTVDWLRITLPKGSVVHHSPNEGMRKMNFMRKLKTLGTNFGWPDLELFVPKRHWLDPELFAPIFFELKNPVTKGRISKNQREIGTALQEADCHIFVVHQAEQIENELKKLITIRTRENVI
;
A
#
# COMPACT_ATOMS: atom_id res chain seq x y z
N MET A 1 4.02 -3.73 18.08
CA MET A 1 4.33 -4.77 17.07
C MET A 1 5.45 -4.28 16.16
N ASN A 2 6.19 -5.20 15.54
CA ASN A 2 7.22 -4.84 14.58
C ASN A 2 6.60 -4.59 13.20
N GLU A 3 7.46 -4.23 12.23
CA GLU A 3 6.99 -3.89 10.87
C GLU A 3 6.31 -5.08 10.18
N GLU A 4 6.87 -6.29 10.32
CA GLU A 4 6.29 -7.50 9.71
C GLU A 4 4.91 -7.82 10.31
N GLN A 5 4.77 -7.71 11.64
CA GLN A 5 3.50 -7.92 12.31
C GLN A 5 2.46 -6.88 11.88
N PHE A 6 2.88 -5.62 11.75
CA PHE A 6 2.03 -4.55 11.27
C PHE A 6 1.58 -4.81 9.83
N HIS A 7 2.49 -5.27 8.98
CA HIS A 7 2.19 -5.62 7.60
C HIS A 7 1.11 -6.71 7.53
N LYS A 8 1.33 -7.81 8.27
CA LYS A 8 0.37 -8.92 8.29
C LYS A 8 -0.99 -8.48 8.82
N TRP A 9 -1.00 -7.74 9.92
CA TRP A 9 -2.23 -7.20 10.49
C TRP A 9 -2.98 -6.33 9.47
N THR A 10 -2.24 -5.47 8.78
CA THR A 10 -2.82 -4.57 7.78
C THR A 10 -3.48 -5.34 6.64
N VAL A 11 -2.81 -6.35 6.10
CA VAL A 11 -3.37 -7.17 5.02
C VAL A 11 -4.65 -7.87 5.47
N ASP A 12 -4.64 -8.45 6.66
CA ASP A 12 -5.82 -9.13 7.20
C ASP A 12 -6.98 -8.16 7.39
N TRP A 13 -6.69 -6.97 7.95
CA TRP A 13 -7.69 -5.93 8.16
C TRP A 13 -8.27 -5.42 6.83
N LEU A 14 -7.42 -5.19 5.83
CA LEU A 14 -7.85 -4.73 4.50
C LEU A 14 -8.77 -5.74 3.81
N ARG A 15 -8.47 -7.03 3.94
CA ARG A 15 -9.29 -8.09 3.34
C ARG A 15 -10.69 -8.13 3.93
N ILE A 16 -10.85 -7.68 5.18
CA ILE A 16 -12.16 -7.63 5.84
C ILE A 16 -12.88 -6.31 5.51
N THR A 17 -12.16 -5.19 5.45
CA THR A 17 -12.77 -3.86 5.39
C THR A 17 -12.93 -3.29 3.98
N LEU A 18 -12.13 -3.73 3.02
CA LEU A 18 -12.28 -3.26 1.65
C LEU A 18 -13.57 -3.78 1.02
N PRO A 19 -14.20 -3.00 0.14
CA PRO A 19 -15.42 -3.44 -0.54
C PRO A 19 -15.19 -4.70 -1.36
N LYS A 20 -16.25 -5.47 -1.54
CA LYS A 20 -16.21 -6.71 -2.35
C LYS A 20 -15.68 -6.41 -3.76
N GLY A 21 -14.79 -7.27 -4.23
CA GLY A 21 -14.15 -7.10 -5.54
C GLY A 21 -12.83 -6.38 -5.50
N SER A 22 -12.42 -5.88 -4.31
CA SER A 22 -11.12 -5.23 -4.14
C SER A 22 -10.00 -6.26 -4.13
N VAL A 23 -8.81 -5.81 -4.58
CA VAL A 23 -7.59 -6.63 -4.58
C VAL A 23 -6.55 -5.96 -3.70
N VAL A 24 -5.93 -6.76 -2.84
CA VAL A 24 -4.76 -6.34 -2.04
C VAL A 24 -3.56 -7.14 -2.54
N HIS A 25 -2.53 -6.45 -2.98
CA HIS A 25 -1.32 -7.08 -3.48
C HIS A 25 -0.10 -6.59 -2.71
N HIS A 26 0.77 -7.51 -2.35
CA HIS A 26 2.04 -7.24 -1.68
C HIS A 26 3.18 -7.42 -2.68
N SER A 27 4.03 -6.39 -2.79
CA SER A 27 5.24 -6.50 -3.59
C SER A 27 6.35 -7.16 -2.76
N PRO A 28 7.08 -8.15 -3.31
CA PRO A 28 8.16 -8.81 -2.56
C PRO A 28 9.22 -7.82 -2.08
N ASN A 29 9.73 -8.05 -0.87
CA ASN A 29 10.84 -7.27 -0.33
C ASN A 29 12.14 -7.72 -0.97
N GLU A 30 12.80 -6.83 -1.72
CA GLU A 30 14.05 -7.11 -2.39
C GLU A 30 15.29 -6.86 -1.51
N GLY A 31 15.14 -6.29 -0.32
CA GLY A 31 16.24 -5.91 0.56
C GLY A 31 17.11 -7.05 1.08
N MET A 32 16.58 -8.27 1.11
CA MET A 32 17.30 -9.46 1.60
C MET A 32 17.94 -10.28 0.48
N ARG A 33 17.90 -9.82 -0.76
CA ARG A 33 18.34 -10.59 -1.91
C ARG A 33 19.78 -10.27 -2.29
N LYS A 34 20.46 -11.26 -2.92
CA LYS A 34 21.83 -11.08 -3.38
C LYS A 34 21.90 -10.03 -4.49
N MET A 35 23.02 -9.30 -4.54
CA MET A 35 23.23 -8.20 -5.48
C MET A 35 23.03 -8.59 -6.95
N ASN A 36 23.55 -9.74 -7.38
CA ASN A 36 23.38 -10.20 -8.76
C ASN A 36 21.93 -10.53 -9.10
N PHE A 37 21.18 -11.06 -8.13
CA PHE A 37 19.75 -11.32 -8.29
C PHE A 37 18.98 -10.00 -8.39
N MET A 38 19.34 -8.99 -7.59
CA MET A 38 18.75 -7.66 -7.67
C MET A 38 18.99 -7.01 -9.02
N ARG A 39 20.21 -7.16 -9.58
CA ARG A 39 20.52 -6.66 -10.93
C ARG A 39 19.64 -7.32 -11.98
N LYS A 40 19.44 -8.62 -11.87
CA LYS A 40 18.56 -9.36 -12.78
C LYS A 40 17.13 -8.87 -12.69
N LEU A 41 16.60 -8.66 -11.48
CA LEU A 41 15.26 -8.12 -11.27
C LEU A 41 15.13 -6.75 -11.92
N LYS A 42 16.09 -5.87 -11.74
CA LYS A 42 16.08 -4.54 -12.33
C LYS A 42 16.07 -4.60 -13.86
N THR A 43 16.86 -5.49 -14.44
CA THR A 43 16.88 -5.72 -15.88
C THR A 43 15.52 -6.20 -16.40
N LEU A 44 14.80 -6.97 -15.59
CA LEU A 44 13.46 -7.45 -15.95
C LEU A 44 12.35 -6.44 -15.65
N GLY A 45 12.70 -5.25 -15.19
CA GLY A 45 11.74 -4.17 -14.99
C GLY A 45 11.28 -3.94 -13.55
N THR A 46 11.92 -4.60 -12.58
CA THR A 46 11.59 -4.36 -11.17
C THR A 46 12.09 -2.99 -10.74
N ASN A 47 11.22 -2.21 -10.13
CA ASN A 47 11.55 -0.91 -9.55
C ASN A 47 11.81 -1.06 -8.05
N PHE A 48 13.04 -0.81 -7.61
CA PHE A 48 13.36 -0.84 -6.19
C PHE A 48 12.75 0.38 -5.49
N GLY A 49 12.28 0.16 -4.26
CA GLY A 49 11.56 1.20 -3.53
C GLY A 49 10.07 1.21 -3.80
N TRP A 50 9.54 0.19 -4.47
CA TRP A 50 8.11 0.04 -4.69
C TRP A 50 7.37 -0.09 -3.34
N PRO A 51 6.19 0.54 -3.18
CA PRO A 51 5.43 0.44 -1.93
C PRO A 51 5.07 -0.99 -1.55
N ASP A 52 4.89 -1.23 -0.25
CA ASP A 52 4.61 -2.57 0.29
C ASP A 52 3.30 -3.15 -0.19
N LEU A 53 2.25 -2.33 -0.25
CA LEU A 53 0.91 -2.79 -0.61
C LEU A 53 0.33 -1.97 -1.75
N GLU A 54 -0.35 -2.67 -2.65
CA GLU A 54 -1.12 -2.09 -3.74
C GLU A 54 -2.57 -2.51 -3.57
N LEU A 55 -3.49 -1.54 -3.66
CA LEU A 55 -4.92 -1.79 -3.56
C LEU A 55 -5.63 -1.34 -4.82
N PHE A 56 -6.48 -2.23 -5.31
CA PHE A 56 -7.33 -1.93 -6.46
C PHE A 56 -8.77 -2.08 -6.01
N VAL A 57 -9.49 -0.98 -5.93
CA VAL A 57 -10.88 -0.95 -5.48
C VAL A 57 -11.78 -0.62 -6.66
N PRO A 58 -12.85 -1.41 -6.89
CA PRO A 58 -13.75 -1.13 -8.02
C PRO A 58 -14.29 0.29 -7.98
N LYS A 59 -14.40 0.90 -9.16
CA LYS A 59 -14.78 2.30 -9.31
C LYS A 59 -16.11 2.63 -8.62
N ARG A 60 -17.07 1.70 -8.62
CA ARG A 60 -18.39 1.90 -8.01
C ARG A 60 -18.35 2.19 -6.51
N HIS A 61 -17.23 1.88 -5.85
CA HIS A 61 -17.08 2.10 -4.39
C HIS A 61 -16.32 3.39 -4.05
N TRP A 62 -15.91 4.15 -5.06
CA TRP A 62 -15.21 5.41 -4.82
C TRP A 62 -16.21 6.52 -4.52
N LEU A 63 -15.89 7.35 -3.51
CA LEU A 63 -16.73 8.49 -3.12
C LEU A 63 -16.75 9.54 -4.21
N ASP A 64 -15.62 9.76 -4.86
CA ASP A 64 -15.49 10.62 -6.03
C ASP A 64 -14.90 9.79 -7.17
N PRO A 65 -15.68 9.47 -8.22
CA PRO A 65 -15.18 8.67 -9.33
C PRO A 65 -13.98 9.28 -10.05
N GLU A 66 -13.78 10.59 -10.00
CA GLU A 66 -12.63 11.24 -10.62
C GLU A 66 -11.33 10.91 -9.93
N LEU A 67 -11.38 10.47 -8.67
CA LEU A 67 -10.20 10.07 -7.91
C LEU A 67 -9.86 8.59 -8.07
N PHE A 68 -10.64 7.85 -8.83
CA PHE A 68 -10.40 6.43 -9.07
C PHE A 68 -8.99 6.18 -9.61
N ALA A 69 -8.20 5.43 -8.86
CA ALA A 69 -6.81 5.13 -9.19
C ALA A 69 -6.28 4.03 -8.25
N PRO A 70 -5.14 3.40 -8.55
CA PRO A 70 -4.49 2.51 -7.60
C PRO A 70 -4.12 3.25 -6.30
N ILE A 71 -4.23 2.54 -5.18
CA ILE A 71 -3.86 3.05 -3.86
C ILE A 71 -2.64 2.27 -3.38
N PHE A 72 -1.62 2.97 -2.91
CA PHE A 72 -0.39 2.35 -2.43
C PHE A 72 -0.14 2.75 -0.98
N PHE A 73 0.32 1.79 -0.19
CA PHE A 73 0.77 2.03 1.18
C PHE A 73 2.20 1.55 1.36
N GLU A 74 3.05 2.43 1.88
CA GLU A 74 4.37 2.10 2.41
C GLU A 74 4.25 1.97 3.91
N LEU A 75 4.51 0.77 4.43
CA LEU A 75 4.34 0.47 5.86
C LEU A 75 5.66 0.65 6.59
N LYS A 76 5.66 1.46 7.64
CA LYS A 76 6.82 1.71 8.47
C LYS A 76 6.60 1.13 9.87
N ASN A 77 7.68 0.87 10.58
CA ASN A 77 7.63 0.30 11.92
C ASN A 77 6.76 1.16 12.84
N PRO A 78 5.75 0.60 13.52
CA PRO A 78 4.85 1.37 14.37
C PRO A 78 5.54 2.05 15.55
N VAL A 79 6.66 1.51 16.01
CA VAL A 79 7.39 2.03 17.16
C VAL A 79 8.46 3.03 16.73
N THR A 80 9.34 2.63 15.80
CA THR A 80 10.47 3.45 15.36
C THR A 80 10.11 4.43 14.25
N LYS A 81 8.98 4.22 13.57
CA LYS A 81 8.46 4.99 12.44
C LYS A 81 9.33 4.93 11.18
N GLY A 82 10.55 4.38 11.28
CA GLY A 82 11.44 4.20 10.15
C GLY A 82 11.71 5.46 9.32
N ARG A 83 12.53 5.31 8.29
CA ARG A 83 12.83 6.38 7.34
C ARG A 83 12.48 5.92 5.92
N ILE A 84 12.09 6.88 5.08
CA ILE A 84 11.86 6.63 3.66
C ILE A 84 13.21 6.65 2.97
N SER A 85 13.53 5.57 2.21
CA SER A 85 14.75 5.52 1.42
C SER A 85 14.65 6.46 0.22
N LYS A 86 15.80 6.73 -0.42
CA LYS A 86 15.82 7.54 -1.63
C LYS A 86 14.97 6.90 -2.73
N ASN A 87 15.10 5.58 -2.93
CA ASN A 87 14.32 4.86 -3.94
C ASN A 87 12.82 4.93 -3.65
N GLN A 88 12.43 4.76 -2.39
CA GLN A 88 11.02 4.86 -1.99
C GLN A 88 10.47 6.26 -2.26
N ARG A 89 11.26 7.30 -2.01
CA ARG A 89 10.84 8.67 -2.26
C ARG A 89 10.66 8.94 -3.76
N GLU A 90 11.60 8.49 -4.57
CA GLU A 90 11.54 8.67 -6.01
C GLU A 90 10.35 7.95 -6.63
N ILE A 91 10.12 6.70 -6.23
CA ILE A 91 8.96 5.92 -6.70
C ILE A 91 7.66 6.55 -6.22
N GLY A 92 7.60 6.99 -4.95
CA GLY A 92 6.42 7.65 -4.41
C GLY A 92 6.05 8.90 -5.20
N THR A 93 7.04 9.73 -5.53
CA THR A 93 6.82 10.93 -6.33
C THR A 93 6.32 10.57 -7.73
N ALA A 94 6.91 9.56 -8.37
CA ALA A 94 6.50 9.13 -9.70
C ALA A 94 5.06 8.61 -9.71
N LEU A 95 4.68 7.85 -8.68
CA LEU A 95 3.31 7.34 -8.56
C LEU A 95 2.30 8.47 -8.34
N GLN A 96 2.66 9.49 -7.55
CA GLN A 96 1.81 10.67 -7.37
C GLN A 96 1.63 11.44 -8.68
N GLU A 97 2.70 11.61 -9.44
CA GLU A 97 2.63 12.26 -10.75
C GLU A 97 1.81 11.47 -11.76
N ALA A 98 1.70 10.15 -11.55
CA ALA A 98 0.85 9.28 -12.37
C ALA A 98 -0.60 9.22 -11.83
N ASP A 99 -0.98 10.14 -10.95
CA ASP A 99 -2.30 10.26 -10.33
C ASP A 99 -2.69 9.09 -9.44
N CYS A 100 -1.73 8.30 -8.99
CA CYS A 100 -1.96 7.26 -7.99
C CYS A 100 -2.00 7.86 -6.60
N HIS A 101 -2.69 7.18 -5.69
CA HIS A 101 -2.70 7.56 -4.28
C HIS A 101 -1.59 6.78 -3.57
N ILE A 102 -0.71 7.49 -2.87
CA ILE A 102 0.37 6.85 -2.13
C ILE A 102 0.50 7.46 -0.74
N PHE A 103 0.58 6.61 0.26
CA PHE A 103 0.65 7.00 1.66
C PHE A 103 1.74 6.23 2.38
N VAL A 104 2.51 6.93 3.22
CA VAL A 104 3.47 6.31 4.13
C VAL A 104 2.82 6.29 5.51
N VAL A 105 2.66 5.11 6.07
CA VAL A 105 1.89 4.93 7.30
C VAL A 105 2.66 4.07 8.31
N HIS A 106 2.44 4.31 9.59
CA HIS A 106 3.02 3.54 10.68
C HIS A 106 1.99 3.15 11.74
N GLN A 107 0.72 3.47 11.51
CA GLN A 107 -0.39 3.14 12.40
C GLN A 107 -1.63 2.74 11.60
N ALA A 108 -2.40 1.80 12.15
CA ALA A 108 -3.65 1.35 11.54
C ALA A 108 -4.65 2.49 11.30
N GLU A 109 -4.73 3.40 12.26
CA GLU A 109 -5.65 4.53 12.19
C GLU A 109 -5.38 5.44 10.98
N GLN A 110 -4.12 5.60 10.61
CA GLN A 110 -3.74 6.39 9.43
C GLN A 110 -4.29 5.75 8.16
N ILE A 111 -4.21 4.42 8.06
CA ILE A 111 -4.71 3.67 6.90
C ILE A 111 -6.22 3.87 6.77
N GLU A 112 -6.95 3.67 7.87
CA GLU A 112 -8.41 3.84 7.90
C GLU A 112 -8.81 5.26 7.51
N ASN A 113 -8.15 6.27 8.08
CA ASN A 113 -8.47 7.66 7.81
C ASN A 113 -8.27 8.02 6.33
N GLU A 114 -7.18 7.56 5.72
CA GLU A 114 -6.93 7.84 4.30
C GLU A 114 -7.91 7.12 3.39
N LEU A 115 -8.25 5.86 3.70
CA LEU A 115 -9.21 5.11 2.89
C LEU A 115 -10.61 5.71 2.96
N LYS A 116 -11.05 6.16 4.12
CA LYS A 116 -12.38 6.77 4.30
C LYS A 116 -12.59 8.03 3.46
N LYS A 117 -11.51 8.71 3.10
CA LYS A 117 -11.58 9.89 2.23
C LYS A 117 -11.79 9.52 0.76
N LEU A 118 -11.45 8.31 0.37
CA LEU A 118 -11.43 7.87 -1.03
C LEU A 118 -12.56 6.92 -1.38
N ILE A 119 -12.85 5.98 -0.50
CA ILE A 119 -13.76 4.85 -0.81
C ILE A 119 -14.69 4.57 0.35
N THR A 120 -15.75 3.82 0.06
CA THR A 120 -16.62 3.24 1.08
C THR A 120 -15.94 1.99 1.65
N ILE A 121 -15.73 1.93 2.95
CA ILE A 121 -15.20 0.73 3.61
C ILE A 121 -16.32 -0.02 4.32
N ARG A 122 -16.13 -1.33 4.49
CA ARG A 122 -17.09 -2.15 5.23
C ARG A 122 -16.87 -1.97 6.72
N THR A 123 -17.96 -1.81 7.46
CA THR A 123 -17.95 -1.78 8.92
C THR A 123 -18.53 -3.08 9.45
N ARG A 124 -18.48 -3.29 10.76
CA ARG A 124 -19.10 -4.47 11.37
C ARG A 124 -20.59 -4.59 11.02
N GLU A 125 -21.26 -3.47 10.84
CA GLU A 125 -22.70 -3.42 10.57
C GLU A 125 -23.05 -3.84 9.15
N ASN A 126 -22.14 -3.72 8.19
CA ASN A 126 -22.39 -4.04 6.80
C ASN A 126 -21.52 -5.17 6.24
N VAL A 127 -20.89 -5.97 7.09
CA VAL A 127 -20.10 -7.17 6.75
C VAL A 127 -20.94 -8.43 6.95
N ILE A 128 -22.17 -8.45 6.63
CA ILE A 128 -23.03 -9.64 6.79
C ILE A 128 -23.25 -10.30 5.44
#